data_ecc91dcd112f0bd196d2d0f3d6141abb
#
_entry.id   ecc91dcd112f0bd196d2d0f3d6141abb
#
_cell.length_a   1.000
_cell.length_b   1.000
_cell.length_c   1.000
_cell.angle_alpha   90.00
_cell.angle_beta   90.00
_cell.angle_gamma   90.00
#
_symmetry.space_group_name_H-M   'P 1'
#
loop_
_entity.id
_entity.type
_entity.pdbx_description
1 polymer ?
#
loop_
_entity_poly.entity_id
_entity_poly.type
_entity_poly.pdbx_seq_one_letter_code
_entity_poly.pdbx_strand_id
1 'polypeptide(L)'
;VTVGASFRTLGERWDVVVIGAGVAGLSAARNLSDHGLSVVVVEARDRIGGQLYTDRGFTSVPVELGAGLIHGRDAYTWELVAEAEAETVLVGPSDQIADPLPTPEPPHDAEDAAAYLTRLGIPEDRWPPVSIDNEPMHRWSARWMHDSGLFDWWSTPRENFRVPDGYDRILSPLAHGLDIRLSHAVRRVHWSDRGVVLSVDALEGPTEIRADRCVITLPIGVLKSGDVVFSPELPDDHHEALRALDRTDALKLVYEFDRPVFPAEEDVLGWDEDTGFVFWCLSREDPEVVVAWAAGKNARRLTAMTVEDRFAAGLTALAEALDETIPEPVARTTHDWAMDEFSAGAYLFVPPGAHDAPAALAAPVRGVLYFMGEPTTGENTVEGAYVSGYDGTDLLMADL
;
A
#
# COMPACT_ATOMS: atom_id res chain seq x y z
N VAL A 1 -8.45 -9.18 -19.80
CA VAL A 1 -7.35 -8.53 -20.52
C VAL A 1 -6.69 -9.58 -21.37
N THR A 2 -6.79 -9.46 -22.71
CA THR A 2 -6.16 -10.41 -23.65
C THR A 2 -4.70 -9.97 -23.79
N VAL A 3 -3.81 -10.62 -23.07
CA VAL A 3 -2.36 -10.36 -23.12
C VAL A 3 -1.83 -10.96 -24.43
N GLY A 4 -1.61 -10.12 -25.42
CA GLY A 4 -0.93 -10.48 -26.66
C GLY A 4 0.59 -10.31 -26.51
N ALA A 5 1.22 -11.12 -25.66
CA ALA A 5 2.66 -11.12 -25.54
C ALA A 5 3.28 -12.19 -26.43
N SER A 6 4.29 -11.82 -27.19
CA SER A 6 5.25 -12.72 -27.82
C SER A 6 6.07 -13.38 -26.70
N PHE A 7 5.63 -14.55 -26.22
CA PHE A 7 6.36 -15.31 -25.20
C PHE A 7 7.76 -15.65 -25.74
N ARG A 8 8.78 -15.00 -25.15
CA ARG A 8 10.17 -15.45 -25.32
C ARG A 8 10.33 -16.80 -24.63
N THR A 9 11.08 -17.70 -25.25
CA THR A 9 11.28 -19.08 -24.77
C THR A 9 12.16 -19.16 -23.53
N LEU A 10 11.98 -20.21 -22.73
CA LEU A 10 12.86 -20.58 -21.60
C LEU A 10 14.34 -20.55 -22.03
N GLY A 11 15.12 -19.61 -21.44
CA GLY A 11 16.56 -19.45 -21.71
C GLY A 11 16.95 -18.06 -22.24
N GLU A 12 16.01 -17.20 -22.59
CA GLU A 12 16.28 -15.81 -23.00
C GLU A 12 16.57 -14.94 -21.78
N ARG A 13 17.51 -14.01 -21.95
CA ARG A 13 17.89 -13.02 -20.95
C ARG A 13 17.14 -11.72 -21.21
N TRP A 14 16.60 -11.13 -20.17
CA TRP A 14 15.94 -9.85 -20.19
C TRP A 14 16.91 -8.73 -19.85
N ASP A 15 16.64 -7.51 -20.31
CA ASP A 15 17.40 -6.36 -19.84
C ASP A 15 17.05 -6.11 -18.37
N VAL A 16 15.74 -6.19 -18.02
CA VAL A 16 15.26 -5.98 -16.67
C VAL A 16 14.20 -7.02 -16.29
N VAL A 17 14.31 -7.56 -15.08
CA VAL A 17 13.22 -8.26 -14.41
C VAL A 17 12.67 -7.39 -13.27
N VAL A 18 11.35 -7.27 -13.19
CA VAL A 18 10.65 -6.57 -12.11
C VAL A 18 9.98 -7.59 -11.22
N ILE A 19 10.26 -7.57 -9.92
CA ILE A 19 9.64 -8.42 -8.91
C ILE A 19 8.48 -7.67 -8.27
N GLY A 20 7.26 -8.12 -8.53
CA GLY A 20 5.99 -7.54 -8.09
C GLY A 20 5.26 -6.79 -9.21
N ALA A 21 3.97 -7.11 -9.40
CA ALA A 21 3.06 -6.41 -10.30
C ALA A 21 2.09 -5.50 -9.53
N GLY A 22 2.53 -4.91 -8.42
CA GLY A 22 1.88 -3.79 -7.77
C GLY A 22 2.04 -2.50 -8.57
N VAL A 23 1.48 -1.40 -8.08
CA VAL A 23 1.55 -0.10 -8.76
C VAL A 23 2.98 0.32 -9.07
N ALA A 24 3.90 0.20 -8.11
CA ALA A 24 5.31 0.55 -8.30
C ALA A 24 5.99 -0.30 -9.39
N GLY A 25 5.80 -1.62 -9.35
CA GLY A 25 6.41 -2.52 -10.31
C GLY A 25 5.87 -2.34 -11.72
N LEU A 26 4.56 -2.11 -11.86
CA LEU A 26 3.95 -1.82 -13.16
C LEU A 26 4.39 -0.45 -13.70
N SER A 27 4.50 0.56 -12.83
CA SER A 27 5.01 1.89 -13.18
C SER A 27 6.46 1.81 -13.70
N ALA A 28 7.34 1.14 -12.97
CA ALA A 28 8.72 0.92 -13.39
C ALA A 28 8.80 0.13 -14.70
N ALA A 29 8.06 -0.97 -14.81
CA ALA A 29 8.09 -1.81 -16.01
C ALA A 29 7.58 -1.06 -17.24
N ARG A 30 6.52 -0.24 -17.07
CA ARG A 30 5.96 0.59 -18.15
C ARG A 30 7.01 1.59 -18.62
N ASN A 31 7.59 2.38 -17.71
CA ASN A 31 8.58 3.39 -18.05
C ASN A 31 9.82 2.78 -18.75
N LEU A 32 10.37 1.68 -18.21
CA LEU A 32 11.49 0.98 -18.82
C LEU A 32 11.18 0.40 -20.20
N SER A 33 9.98 -0.16 -20.37
CA SER A 33 9.51 -0.69 -21.66
C SER A 33 9.34 0.40 -22.71
N ASP A 34 8.82 1.57 -22.32
CA ASP A 34 8.66 2.72 -23.22
C ASP A 34 10.01 3.30 -23.67
N HIS A 35 11.05 3.11 -22.86
CA HIS A 35 12.44 3.42 -23.23
C HIS A 35 13.13 2.30 -24.06
N GLY A 36 12.38 1.27 -24.46
CA GLY A 36 12.84 0.23 -25.38
C GLY A 36 13.59 -0.94 -24.76
N LEU A 37 13.59 -1.05 -23.41
CA LEU A 37 14.18 -2.20 -22.73
C LEU A 37 13.25 -3.42 -22.79
N SER A 38 13.83 -4.60 -22.86
CA SER A 38 13.07 -5.85 -22.70
C SER A 38 12.82 -6.10 -21.20
N VAL A 39 11.56 -6.04 -20.81
CA VAL A 39 11.14 -6.13 -19.39
C VAL A 39 10.22 -7.32 -19.20
N VAL A 40 10.44 -8.08 -18.13
CA VAL A 40 9.50 -9.08 -17.63
C VAL A 40 9.12 -8.74 -16.18
N VAL A 41 7.81 -8.81 -15.88
CA VAL A 41 7.29 -8.64 -14.52
C VAL A 41 6.92 -10.01 -13.97
N VAL A 42 7.36 -10.33 -12.75
CA VAL A 42 6.99 -11.56 -12.05
C VAL A 42 6.18 -11.23 -10.81
N GLU A 43 5.01 -11.85 -10.70
CA GLU A 43 4.04 -11.61 -9.63
C GLU A 43 3.66 -12.94 -8.96
N ALA A 44 3.73 -12.95 -7.63
CA ALA A 44 3.45 -14.15 -6.85
C ALA A 44 1.96 -14.54 -6.88
N ARG A 45 1.06 -13.54 -6.96
CA ARG A 45 -0.39 -13.76 -7.01
C ARG A 45 -0.85 -14.12 -8.41
N ASP A 46 -2.08 -14.57 -8.51
CA ASP A 46 -2.82 -14.80 -9.77
C ASP A 46 -3.45 -13.52 -10.35
N ARG A 47 -3.13 -12.36 -9.78
CA ARG A 47 -3.61 -11.03 -10.17
C ARG A 47 -2.51 -9.99 -10.08
N ILE A 48 -2.66 -8.90 -10.83
CA ILE A 48 -1.87 -7.67 -10.67
C ILE A 48 -2.41 -6.81 -9.52
N GLY A 49 -1.72 -5.72 -9.18
CA GLY A 49 -2.14 -4.65 -8.27
C GLY A 49 -1.54 -4.72 -6.87
N GLY A 50 -1.05 -5.89 -6.44
CA GLY A 50 -0.48 -6.01 -5.09
C GLY A 50 -1.50 -5.64 -4.01
N GLN A 51 -1.23 -4.55 -3.28
CA GLN A 51 -2.11 -4.00 -2.24
C GLN A 51 -3.24 -3.12 -2.79
N LEU A 52 -3.28 -2.84 -4.08
CA LEU A 52 -4.45 -2.34 -4.77
C LEU A 52 -5.30 -3.56 -5.18
N TYR A 53 -6.31 -3.87 -4.38
CA TYR A 53 -7.11 -5.10 -4.52
C TYR A 53 -8.60 -4.80 -4.49
N THR A 54 -9.23 -4.91 -5.66
CA THR A 54 -10.68 -4.78 -5.86
C THR A 54 -11.28 -6.17 -6.00
N ASP A 55 -12.14 -6.58 -5.08
CA ASP A 55 -12.93 -7.81 -5.16
C ASP A 55 -14.25 -7.53 -5.90
N ARG A 56 -14.51 -8.31 -6.96
CA ARG A 56 -15.76 -8.26 -7.75
C ARG A 56 -16.60 -9.52 -7.60
N GLY A 57 -16.19 -10.42 -6.70
CA GLY A 57 -16.86 -11.69 -6.50
C GLY A 57 -17.78 -11.74 -5.30
N PHE A 58 -17.61 -10.81 -4.36
CA PHE A 58 -18.34 -10.83 -3.09
C PHE A 58 -19.79 -10.33 -3.23
N THR A 59 -19.98 -9.22 -3.89
CA THR A 59 -21.28 -8.56 -4.05
C THR A 59 -21.43 -7.96 -5.44
N SER A 60 -22.59 -7.33 -5.74
CA SER A 60 -22.88 -6.70 -7.04
C SER A 60 -22.03 -5.46 -7.35
N VAL A 61 -21.37 -4.87 -6.34
CA VAL A 61 -20.49 -3.72 -6.50
C VAL A 61 -19.04 -4.10 -6.23
N PRO A 62 -18.06 -3.46 -6.89
CA PRO A 62 -16.64 -3.68 -6.60
C PRO A 62 -16.30 -3.26 -5.16
N VAL A 63 -15.56 -4.09 -4.45
CA VAL A 63 -15.16 -3.87 -3.06
C VAL A 63 -13.64 -3.72 -2.96
N GLU A 64 -13.18 -2.59 -2.45
CA GLU A 64 -11.76 -2.35 -2.20
C GLU A 64 -11.33 -3.03 -0.90
N LEU A 65 -10.67 -4.18 -1.02
CA LEU A 65 -10.08 -4.89 0.11
C LEU A 65 -8.69 -4.35 0.48
N GLY A 66 -8.03 -3.64 -0.45
CA GLY A 66 -6.77 -2.92 -0.24
C GLY A 66 -6.96 -1.40 -0.24
N ALA A 67 -6.03 -0.66 -0.84
CA ALA A 67 -6.17 0.78 -1.06
C ALA A 67 -7.43 1.07 -1.88
N GLY A 68 -8.13 2.15 -1.57
CA GLY A 68 -9.42 2.44 -2.19
C GLY A 68 -9.72 3.92 -2.40
N LEU A 69 -8.77 4.80 -2.05
CA LEU A 69 -8.95 6.24 -2.13
C LEU A 69 -7.81 6.93 -2.88
N ILE A 70 -8.18 7.97 -3.63
CA ILE A 70 -7.25 8.96 -4.17
C ILE A 70 -7.31 10.16 -3.24
N HIS A 71 -6.17 10.58 -2.70
CA HIS A 71 -6.07 11.65 -1.72
C HIS A 71 -5.65 12.98 -2.38
N GLY A 72 -6.59 13.91 -2.52
CA GLY A 72 -6.35 15.22 -3.11
C GLY A 72 -6.51 15.27 -4.63
N ARG A 73 -6.63 16.49 -5.16
CA ARG A 73 -6.75 16.77 -6.61
C ARG A 73 -5.40 16.89 -7.32
N ASP A 74 -4.35 16.90 -6.56
CA ASP A 74 -2.97 17.05 -6.98
C ASP A 74 -2.20 15.72 -7.06
N ALA A 75 -2.86 14.60 -6.76
CA ALA A 75 -2.26 13.27 -6.84
C ALA A 75 -1.86 12.90 -8.27
N TYR A 76 -0.63 12.43 -8.48
CA TYR A 76 -0.16 11.97 -9.81
C TYR A 76 -0.97 10.80 -10.37
N THR A 77 -1.64 10.03 -9.52
CA THR A 77 -2.53 8.94 -9.96
C THR A 77 -3.72 9.39 -10.81
N TRP A 78 -4.03 10.70 -10.86
CA TRP A 78 -5.05 11.25 -11.77
C TRP A 78 -4.71 11.05 -13.25
N GLU A 79 -3.44 10.97 -13.61
CA GLU A 79 -3.02 10.65 -14.97
C GLU A 79 -3.50 9.24 -15.34
N LEU A 80 -3.32 8.28 -14.44
CA LEU A 80 -3.76 6.89 -14.63
C LEU A 80 -5.29 6.77 -14.67
N VAL A 81 -6.00 7.57 -13.86
CA VAL A 81 -7.48 7.65 -13.90
C VAL A 81 -7.94 8.11 -15.27
N ALA A 82 -7.30 9.16 -15.81
CA ALA A 82 -7.62 9.70 -17.13
C ALA A 82 -7.32 8.69 -18.26
N GLU A 83 -6.15 8.04 -18.22
CA GLU A 83 -5.77 7.03 -19.20
C GLU A 83 -6.65 5.76 -19.14
N ALA A 84 -7.12 5.40 -17.96
CA ALA A 84 -8.03 4.28 -17.77
C ALA A 84 -9.47 4.64 -18.11
N GLU A 85 -9.77 5.90 -18.45
CA GLU A 85 -11.13 6.43 -18.63
C GLU A 85 -12.05 6.06 -17.45
N ALA A 86 -11.49 6.09 -16.22
CA ALA A 86 -12.20 5.68 -15.03
C ALA A 86 -13.03 6.85 -14.44
N GLU A 87 -14.27 6.56 -14.09
CA GLU A 87 -15.11 7.52 -13.37
C GLU A 87 -14.66 7.62 -11.90
N THR A 88 -14.80 8.80 -11.32
CA THR A 88 -14.50 9.03 -9.91
C THR A 88 -15.65 9.73 -9.21
N VAL A 89 -15.82 9.43 -7.92
CA VAL A 89 -16.78 10.11 -7.07
C VAL A 89 -16.08 10.68 -5.84
N LEU A 90 -16.51 11.86 -5.42
CA LEU A 90 -16.05 12.49 -4.19
C LEU A 90 -16.67 11.75 -3.00
N VAL A 91 -15.83 11.35 -2.03
CA VAL A 91 -16.24 10.67 -0.78
C VAL A 91 -16.36 11.69 0.38
N GLY A 92 -16.49 12.95 0.05
CA GLY A 92 -16.46 14.05 1.02
C GLY A 92 -15.04 14.60 1.27
N PRO A 93 -14.94 15.83 1.78
CA PRO A 93 -13.68 16.31 2.31
C PRO A 93 -13.34 15.50 3.56
N SER A 94 -12.08 15.10 3.71
CA SER A 94 -11.61 14.75 5.05
C SER A 94 -11.73 16.03 5.87
N ASP A 95 -12.40 15.98 7.00
CA ASP A 95 -12.41 17.09 7.93
C ASP A 95 -10.97 17.44 8.30
N GLN A 96 -10.75 18.72 8.62
CA GLN A 96 -9.50 19.12 9.25
C GLN A 96 -9.38 18.37 10.57
N ILE A 97 -8.41 17.47 10.62
CA ILE A 97 -8.23 16.57 11.76
C ILE A 97 -7.52 17.29 12.91
N ALA A 98 -6.67 18.26 12.59
CA ALA A 98 -5.92 19.03 13.58
C ALA A 98 -5.80 20.50 13.16
N ASP A 99 -5.55 21.38 14.11
CA ASP A 99 -5.18 22.76 13.81
C ASP A 99 -3.80 22.81 13.13
N PRO A 100 -3.57 23.77 12.20
CA PRO A 100 -2.26 23.98 11.61
C PRO A 100 -1.19 24.12 12.70
N LEU A 101 -0.11 23.38 12.55
CA LEU A 101 1.02 23.53 13.45
C LEU A 101 1.60 24.94 13.30
N PRO A 102 2.04 25.60 14.40
CA PRO A 102 2.81 26.81 14.30
C PRO A 102 4.06 26.53 13.46
N THR A 103 4.54 27.49 12.66
CA THR A 103 5.75 27.34 11.83
C THR A 103 6.93 26.97 12.73
N PRO A 104 7.36 25.73 12.80
CA PRO A 104 8.24 25.27 13.85
C PRO A 104 9.67 25.16 13.37
N GLU A 105 10.60 25.14 14.32
CA GLU A 105 11.91 24.54 14.05
C GLU A 105 11.70 23.07 13.66
N PRO A 106 12.42 22.57 12.65
CA PRO A 106 12.28 21.18 12.23
C PRO A 106 12.55 20.20 13.40
N PRO A 107 11.93 19.03 13.37
CA PRO A 107 12.18 18.00 14.38
C PRO A 107 13.64 17.53 14.35
N HIS A 108 14.13 17.04 15.50
CA HIS A 108 15.42 16.35 15.57
C HIS A 108 15.29 14.92 15.00
N ASP A 109 16.38 14.38 14.47
CA ASP A 109 16.39 13.09 13.77
C ASP A 109 15.83 11.92 14.57
N ALA A 110 16.12 11.86 15.88
CA ALA A 110 15.64 10.81 16.78
C ALA A 110 14.38 11.22 17.57
N GLU A 111 13.79 12.39 17.29
CA GLU A 111 12.62 12.89 18.01
C GLU A 111 11.36 12.13 17.56
N ASP A 112 10.60 11.62 18.51
CA ASP A 112 9.27 11.09 18.22
C ASP A 112 8.21 12.20 18.12
N ALA A 113 7.09 11.89 17.44
CA ALA A 113 6.06 12.87 17.19
C ALA A 113 5.41 13.41 18.47
N ALA A 114 5.27 12.62 19.53
CA ALA A 114 4.73 13.07 20.82
C ALA A 114 5.66 14.08 21.50
N ALA A 115 6.97 13.80 21.51
CA ALA A 115 7.98 14.70 22.03
C ALA A 115 8.02 16.02 21.25
N TYR A 116 7.95 15.95 19.93
CA TYR A 116 7.92 17.11 19.04
C TYR A 116 6.71 18.00 19.29
N LEU A 117 5.49 17.44 19.30
CA LEU A 117 4.26 18.18 19.57
C LEU A 117 4.26 18.80 20.97
N THR A 118 4.79 18.07 21.97
CA THR A 118 4.99 18.60 23.32
C THR A 118 5.95 19.79 23.34
N ARG A 119 7.07 19.69 22.62
CA ARG A 119 8.07 20.77 22.50
C ARG A 119 7.49 22.03 21.83
N LEU A 120 6.56 21.86 20.89
CA LEU A 120 5.81 22.95 20.27
C LEU A 120 4.74 23.56 21.20
N GLY A 121 4.51 22.97 22.37
CA GLY A 121 3.50 23.43 23.32
C GLY A 121 2.07 23.07 22.88
N ILE A 122 1.90 22.09 22.01
CA ILE A 122 0.59 21.61 21.57
C ILE A 122 0.07 20.62 22.61
N PRO A 123 -1.06 20.90 23.27
CA PRO A 123 -1.64 19.99 24.25
C PRO A 123 -2.12 18.69 23.59
N GLU A 124 -2.10 17.58 24.35
CA GLU A 124 -2.36 16.24 23.83
C GLU A 124 -3.77 16.08 23.22
N ASP A 125 -4.75 16.78 23.78
CA ASP A 125 -6.14 16.82 23.26
C ASP A 125 -6.29 17.57 21.92
N ARG A 126 -5.22 18.19 21.44
CA ARG A 126 -5.12 18.86 20.14
C ARG A 126 -4.13 18.19 19.20
N TRP A 127 -3.56 17.08 19.60
CA TRP A 127 -2.73 16.32 18.69
C TRP A 127 -3.59 15.77 17.55
N PRO A 128 -2.98 15.59 16.37
CA PRO A 128 -3.66 14.82 15.34
C PRO A 128 -4.14 13.49 15.96
N PRO A 129 -5.40 13.11 15.76
CA PRO A 129 -5.86 11.85 16.29
C PRO A 129 -4.90 10.76 15.83
N VAL A 130 -4.53 9.87 16.72
CA VAL A 130 -3.70 8.65 16.48
C VAL A 130 -4.25 7.79 15.33
N SER A 131 -5.18 8.36 14.63
CA SER A 131 -6.30 7.77 13.99
C SER A 131 -6.03 7.03 12.70
N ILE A 132 -5.22 7.54 11.80
CA ILE A 132 -5.20 6.89 10.48
C ILE A 132 -4.55 5.51 10.59
N ASP A 133 -3.47 5.38 11.34
CA ASP A 133 -2.75 4.11 11.46
C ASP A 133 -2.88 3.47 12.84
N ASN A 134 -3.61 4.09 13.74
CA ASN A 134 -3.82 3.65 15.11
C ASN A 134 -2.53 3.21 15.83
N GLU A 135 -1.45 3.92 15.55
CA GLU A 135 -0.18 3.78 16.24
C GLU A 135 0.09 4.99 17.14
N PRO A 136 0.54 4.80 18.38
CA PRO A 136 0.80 5.92 19.30
C PRO A 136 1.83 6.90 18.74
N MET A 137 1.64 8.20 18.97
CA MET A 137 2.54 9.26 18.48
C MET A 137 4.01 9.09 18.85
N HIS A 138 4.30 8.47 20.00
CA HIS A 138 5.69 8.21 20.42
C HIS A 138 6.39 7.12 19.57
N ARG A 139 5.66 6.37 18.73
CA ARG A 139 6.25 5.42 17.80
C ARG A 139 6.66 6.06 16.46
N TRP A 140 6.09 7.21 16.11
CA TRP A 140 6.31 7.88 14.83
C TRP A 140 7.56 8.75 14.85
N SER A 141 8.36 8.73 13.80
CA SER A 141 9.41 9.70 13.57
C SER A 141 8.79 11.07 13.28
N ALA A 142 9.03 12.05 14.16
CA ALA A 142 8.60 13.41 13.92
C ALA A 142 9.24 13.99 12.65
N ARG A 143 10.51 13.65 12.40
CA ARG A 143 11.25 14.10 11.22
C ARG A 143 10.63 13.58 9.95
N TRP A 144 10.30 12.29 9.89
CA TRP A 144 9.62 11.73 8.73
C TRP A 144 8.24 12.35 8.51
N MET A 145 7.42 12.50 9.56
CA MET A 145 6.09 13.13 9.45
C MET A 145 6.17 14.58 8.98
N HIS A 146 7.20 15.32 9.39
CA HIS A 146 7.45 16.68 8.93
C HIS A 146 7.85 16.72 7.44
N ASP A 147 8.83 15.91 7.05
CA ASP A 147 9.41 15.94 5.72
C ASP A 147 8.47 15.33 4.65
N SER A 148 7.62 14.37 5.02
CA SER A 148 6.54 13.83 4.16
C SER A 148 5.30 14.73 4.08
N GLY A 149 5.25 15.83 4.83
CA GLY A 149 4.08 16.70 4.90
C GLY A 149 2.87 16.10 5.62
N LEU A 150 3.06 15.02 6.40
CA LEU A 150 1.95 14.35 7.08
C LEU A 150 1.30 15.24 8.15
N PHE A 151 2.08 16.09 8.82
CA PHE A 151 1.53 17.10 9.74
C PHE A 151 0.66 18.13 9.01
N ASP A 152 1.05 18.56 7.82
CA ASP A 152 0.26 19.47 7.00
C ASP A 152 -0.98 18.77 6.45
N TRP A 153 -0.85 17.48 6.13
CA TRP A 153 -1.96 16.65 5.66
C TRP A 153 -3.10 16.57 6.69
N TRP A 154 -2.78 16.44 7.97
CA TRP A 154 -3.77 16.40 9.03
C TRP A 154 -4.39 17.77 9.35
N SER A 155 -3.69 18.86 9.05
CA SER A 155 -4.15 20.23 9.30
C SER A 155 -4.86 20.86 8.11
N THR A 156 -4.86 20.23 6.95
CA THR A 156 -5.47 20.73 5.72
C THR A 156 -6.56 19.78 5.26
N PRO A 157 -7.83 20.21 5.17
CA PRO A 157 -8.88 19.39 4.60
C PRO A 157 -8.51 18.95 3.18
N ARG A 158 -8.56 17.66 2.92
CA ARG A 158 -8.34 17.11 1.59
C ARG A 158 -9.60 16.42 1.08
N GLU A 159 -9.83 16.56 -0.21
CA GLU A 159 -10.87 15.79 -0.88
C GLU A 159 -10.37 14.37 -1.13
N ASN A 160 -11.20 13.40 -0.80
CA ASN A 160 -10.94 11.99 -1.09
C ASN A 160 -11.87 11.53 -2.21
N PHE A 161 -11.33 10.74 -3.12
CA PHE A 161 -12.09 10.23 -4.25
C PHE A 161 -11.97 8.71 -4.31
N ARG A 162 -13.02 8.05 -4.76
CA ARG A 162 -12.99 6.62 -5.09
C ARG A 162 -13.31 6.41 -6.56
N VAL A 163 -12.93 5.25 -7.06
CA VAL A 163 -13.28 4.77 -8.40
C VAL A 163 -14.40 3.73 -8.24
N PRO A 164 -15.67 4.04 -8.54
CA PRO A 164 -16.79 3.14 -8.30
C PRO A 164 -16.66 1.77 -8.98
N ASP A 165 -16.08 1.74 -10.19
CA ASP A 165 -15.83 0.52 -10.96
C ASP A 165 -14.61 -0.28 -10.47
N GLY A 166 -13.99 0.14 -9.38
CA GLY A 166 -12.80 -0.46 -8.78
C GLY A 166 -11.52 0.32 -9.06
N TYR A 167 -10.77 0.58 -7.99
CA TYR A 167 -9.54 1.39 -8.09
C TYR A 167 -8.45 0.68 -8.90
N ASP A 168 -8.47 -0.66 -8.97
CA ASP A 168 -7.55 -1.45 -9.82
C ASP A 168 -7.66 -1.15 -11.33
N ARG A 169 -8.68 -0.41 -11.78
CA ARG A 169 -8.78 0.06 -13.18
C ARG A 169 -7.60 0.92 -13.61
N ILE A 170 -7.02 1.68 -12.70
CA ILE A 170 -5.83 2.52 -12.97
C ILE A 170 -4.59 1.70 -13.35
N LEU A 171 -4.59 0.40 -13.10
CA LEU A 171 -3.49 -0.49 -13.47
C LEU A 171 -3.49 -0.86 -14.96
N SER A 172 -4.64 -0.73 -15.63
CA SER A 172 -4.80 -1.13 -17.02
C SER A 172 -3.82 -0.43 -17.99
N PRO A 173 -3.64 0.90 -17.92
CA PRO A 173 -2.65 1.59 -18.74
C PRO A 173 -1.22 1.11 -18.46
N LEU A 174 -0.87 0.95 -17.20
CA LEU A 174 0.48 0.52 -16.80
C LEU A 174 0.80 -0.90 -17.29
N ALA A 175 -0.18 -1.81 -17.19
CA ALA A 175 0.01 -3.22 -17.53
C ALA A 175 -0.06 -3.50 -19.05
N HIS A 176 -0.55 -2.56 -19.85
CA HIS A 176 -0.81 -2.78 -21.26
C HIS A 176 0.44 -3.17 -22.04
N GLY A 177 0.42 -4.37 -22.68
CA GLY A 177 1.51 -4.86 -23.52
C GLY A 177 2.78 -5.30 -22.79
N LEU A 178 2.82 -5.30 -21.45
CA LEU A 178 3.93 -5.86 -20.69
C LEU A 178 3.88 -7.39 -20.63
N ASP A 179 5.04 -8.06 -20.56
CA ASP A 179 5.15 -9.48 -20.22
C ASP A 179 5.02 -9.62 -18.68
N ILE A 180 3.83 -9.97 -18.21
CA ILE A 180 3.52 -10.14 -16.79
C ILE A 180 3.25 -11.62 -16.52
N ARG A 181 4.04 -12.22 -15.65
CA ARG A 181 3.92 -13.63 -15.26
C ARG A 181 3.31 -13.72 -13.87
N LEU A 182 2.02 -14.02 -13.84
CA LEU A 182 1.27 -14.24 -12.59
C LEU A 182 1.54 -15.63 -12.02
N SER A 183 1.29 -15.81 -10.73
CA SER A 183 1.56 -17.06 -9.99
C SER A 183 3.02 -17.52 -10.10
N HIS A 184 3.94 -16.54 -10.09
CA HIS A 184 5.37 -16.72 -10.15
C HIS A 184 6.01 -16.12 -8.89
N ALA A 185 6.06 -16.88 -7.80
CA ALA A 185 6.59 -16.41 -6.52
C ALA A 185 8.12 -16.53 -6.50
N VAL A 186 8.81 -15.40 -6.42
CA VAL A 186 10.28 -15.36 -6.29
C VAL A 186 10.67 -15.84 -4.89
N ARG A 187 11.58 -16.82 -4.82
CA ARG A 187 12.12 -17.33 -3.55
C ARG A 187 13.58 -16.95 -3.34
N ARG A 188 14.31 -16.74 -4.44
CA ARG A 188 15.72 -16.35 -4.36
C ARG A 188 16.10 -15.39 -5.47
N VAL A 189 16.88 -14.39 -5.11
CA VAL A 189 17.56 -13.46 -6.03
C VAL A 189 19.05 -13.77 -5.94
N HIS A 190 19.57 -14.54 -6.93
CA HIS A 190 21.00 -14.71 -7.07
C HIS A 190 21.54 -13.61 -7.99
N TRP A 191 22.46 -12.79 -7.49
CA TRP A 191 22.94 -11.61 -8.19
C TRP A 191 24.47 -11.48 -8.20
N SER A 192 25.01 -10.81 -9.19
CA SER A 192 26.43 -10.50 -9.35
C SER A 192 26.58 -9.32 -10.31
N ASP A 193 27.79 -8.82 -10.51
CA ASP A 193 28.09 -7.76 -11.51
C ASP A 193 27.71 -8.17 -12.96
N ARG A 194 27.30 -9.43 -13.18
CA ARG A 194 26.86 -9.95 -14.49
C ARG A 194 25.35 -10.00 -14.64
N GLY A 195 24.59 -9.54 -13.64
CA GLY A 195 23.13 -9.57 -13.59
C GLY A 195 22.56 -10.53 -12.56
N VAL A 196 21.31 -10.93 -12.76
CA VAL A 196 20.52 -11.69 -11.79
C VAL A 196 19.99 -13.00 -12.38
N VAL A 197 19.80 -13.97 -11.50
CA VAL A 197 19.03 -15.20 -11.73
C VAL A 197 18.02 -15.34 -10.60
N LEU A 198 16.73 -15.28 -10.92
CA LEU A 198 15.66 -15.51 -9.97
C LEU A 198 15.32 -17.00 -9.94
N SER A 199 15.19 -17.57 -8.73
CA SER A 199 14.53 -18.86 -8.55
C SER A 199 13.08 -18.59 -8.19
N VAL A 200 12.16 -19.15 -8.95
CA VAL A 200 10.74 -18.82 -8.94
C VAL A 200 9.91 -20.08 -8.80
N ASP A 201 8.96 -20.08 -7.87
CA ASP A 201 7.91 -21.07 -7.79
C ASP A 201 6.77 -20.68 -8.73
N ALA A 202 6.57 -21.43 -9.82
CA ALA A 202 5.48 -21.22 -10.77
C ALA A 202 4.49 -22.39 -10.73
N LEU A 203 3.29 -22.21 -11.32
CA LEU A 203 2.24 -23.24 -11.33
C LEU A 203 2.72 -24.54 -12.01
N GLU A 204 3.56 -24.42 -13.04
CA GLU A 204 4.10 -25.56 -13.79
C GLU A 204 5.32 -26.20 -13.09
N GLY A 205 5.74 -25.65 -11.96
CA GLY A 205 6.90 -26.06 -11.17
C GLY A 205 7.99 -25.00 -11.10
N PRO A 206 9.05 -25.27 -10.33
CA PRO A 206 10.17 -24.33 -10.16
C PRO A 206 10.81 -23.97 -11.49
N THR A 207 11.10 -22.67 -11.68
CA THR A 207 11.72 -22.12 -12.89
C THR A 207 12.77 -21.06 -12.55
N GLU A 208 13.56 -20.69 -13.54
CA GLU A 208 14.54 -19.60 -13.43
C GLU A 208 14.25 -18.49 -14.44
N ILE A 209 14.43 -17.24 -14.01
CA ILE A 209 14.38 -16.05 -14.87
C ILE A 209 15.70 -15.32 -14.76
N ARG A 210 16.24 -14.89 -15.91
CA ARG A 210 17.56 -14.26 -16.00
C ARG A 210 17.44 -12.87 -16.60
N ALA A 211 18.10 -11.89 -15.98
CA ALA A 211 18.14 -10.52 -16.46
C ALA A 211 19.49 -9.86 -16.18
N ASP A 212 19.72 -8.72 -16.84
CA ASP A 212 20.90 -7.91 -16.58
C ASP A 212 20.72 -7.11 -15.28
N ARG A 213 19.50 -6.65 -15.01
CA ARG A 213 19.12 -5.87 -13.82
C ARG A 213 17.83 -6.37 -13.21
N CYS A 214 17.63 -6.05 -11.94
CA CYS A 214 16.42 -6.42 -11.19
C CYS A 214 15.85 -5.21 -10.46
N VAL A 215 14.59 -4.91 -10.72
CA VAL A 215 13.78 -3.99 -9.93
C VAL A 215 13.01 -4.80 -8.88
N ILE A 216 13.08 -4.38 -7.62
CA ILE A 216 12.50 -5.06 -6.48
C ILE A 216 11.44 -4.15 -5.87
N THR A 217 10.16 -4.52 -5.99
CA THR A 217 9.02 -3.76 -5.46
C THR A 217 8.26 -4.54 -4.39
N LEU A 218 8.98 -5.36 -3.65
CA LEU A 218 8.41 -6.17 -2.56
C LEU A 218 8.03 -5.29 -1.37
N PRO A 219 6.88 -5.55 -0.73
CA PRO A 219 6.48 -4.86 0.50
C PRO A 219 7.50 -5.03 1.61
N ILE A 220 7.59 -4.02 2.51
CA ILE A 220 8.54 -4.05 3.64
C ILE A 220 8.38 -5.31 4.51
N GLY A 221 7.14 -5.79 4.71
CA GLY A 221 6.89 -7.01 5.45
C GLY A 221 7.54 -8.24 4.83
N VAL A 222 7.45 -8.38 3.50
CA VAL A 222 8.07 -9.48 2.75
C VAL A 222 9.59 -9.37 2.74
N LEU A 223 10.15 -8.17 2.59
CA LEU A 223 11.61 -7.95 2.68
C LEU A 223 12.17 -8.33 4.05
N LYS A 224 11.39 -8.14 5.11
CA LYS A 224 11.78 -8.48 6.50
C LYS A 224 11.54 -9.94 6.88
N SER A 225 10.61 -10.65 6.22
CA SER A 225 10.29 -12.05 6.55
C SER A 225 11.44 -13.01 6.25
N GLY A 226 12.28 -12.68 5.25
CA GLY A 226 13.31 -13.59 4.75
C GLY A 226 12.81 -14.67 3.78
N ASP A 227 11.57 -14.60 3.34
CA ASP A 227 10.99 -15.53 2.36
C ASP A 227 11.61 -15.38 0.98
N VAL A 228 12.15 -14.20 0.68
CA VAL A 228 12.95 -13.94 -0.50
C VAL A 228 14.42 -13.81 -0.10
N VAL A 229 15.24 -14.78 -0.50
CA VAL A 229 16.66 -14.85 -0.13
C VAL A 229 17.54 -14.18 -1.18
N PHE A 230 18.32 -13.19 -0.79
CA PHE A 230 19.34 -12.58 -1.63
C PHE A 230 20.67 -13.32 -1.51
N SER A 231 21.32 -13.61 -2.63
CA SER A 231 22.61 -14.33 -2.68
C SER A 231 23.52 -13.73 -3.76
N PRO A 232 24.60 -13.05 -3.42
CA PRO A 232 25.05 -12.72 -2.04
C PRO A 232 24.02 -11.98 -1.21
N GLU A 233 24.25 -11.88 0.10
CA GLU A 233 23.45 -11.02 0.98
C GLU A 233 23.49 -9.57 0.52
N LEU A 234 22.48 -8.79 0.88
CA LEU A 234 22.45 -7.35 0.63
C LEU A 234 23.57 -6.64 1.41
N PRO A 235 24.02 -5.46 0.96
CA PRO A 235 24.95 -4.64 1.72
C PRO A 235 24.44 -4.30 3.15
N ASP A 236 25.35 -4.02 4.06
CA ASP A 236 25.03 -3.70 5.46
C ASP A 236 24.07 -2.52 5.57
N ASP A 237 24.22 -1.47 4.74
CA ASP A 237 23.34 -0.31 4.73
C ASP A 237 21.87 -0.69 4.43
N HIS A 238 21.63 -1.63 3.51
CA HIS A 238 20.30 -2.15 3.21
C HIS A 238 19.74 -2.96 4.38
N HIS A 239 20.58 -3.79 5.00
CA HIS A 239 20.17 -4.54 6.20
C HIS A 239 19.85 -3.61 7.36
N GLU A 240 20.59 -2.51 7.53
CA GLU A 240 20.32 -1.49 8.55
C GLU A 240 19.00 -0.75 8.25
N ALA A 241 18.77 -0.35 7.00
CA ALA A 241 17.52 0.26 6.58
C ALA A 241 16.32 -0.67 6.82
N LEU A 242 16.40 -1.94 6.41
CA LEU A 242 15.34 -2.92 6.65
C LEU A 242 15.08 -3.19 8.13
N ARG A 243 16.11 -3.15 8.99
CA ARG A 243 15.93 -3.28 10.44
C ARG A 243 15.27 -2.06 11.05
N ALA A 244 15.62 -0.86 10.58
CA ALA A 244 15.12 0.41 11.08
C ALA A 244 13.66 0.68 10.71
N LEU A 245 13.24 0.30 9.51
CA LEU A 245 11.86 0.45 9.04
C LEU A 245 10.95 -0.58 9.68
N ASP A 246 9.68 -0.22 9.85
CA ASP A 246 8.63 -1.11 10.34
C ASP A 246 7.42 -1.06 9.39
N ARG A 247 6.36 -1.77 9.73
CA ARG A 247 5.10 -1.79 8.97
C ARG A 247 3.91 -1.56 9.88
N THR A 248 2.86 -1.02 9.31
CA THR A 248 1.54 -0.97 9.92
C THR A 248 0.71 -2.15 9.45
N ASP A 249 -0.03 -2.76 10.36
CA ASP A 249 -1.01 -3.77 10.04
C ASP A 249 -2.36 -3.10 9.76
N ALA A 250 -3.13 -3.63 8.80
CA ALA A 250 -4.49 -3.18 8.53
C ALA A 250 -5.36 -4.35 8.04
N LEU A 251 -6.64 -4.26 8.33
CA LEU A 251 -7.64 -5.16 7.81
C LEU A 251 -8.94 -4.43 7.48
N LYS A 252 -9.72 -5.01 6.59
CA LYS A 252 -11.08 -4.58 6.28
C LYS A 252 -12.07 -5.70 6.57
N LEU A 253 -13.18 -5.32 7.19
CA LEU A 253 -14.38 -6.14 7.31
C LEU A 253 -15.43 -5.50 6.42
N VAL A 254 -16.10 -6.30 5.60
CA VAL A 254 -17.12 -5.83 4.68
C VAL A 254 -18.41 -6.57 4.96
N TYR A 255 -19.48 -5.82 5.06
CA TYR A 255 -20.81 -6.32 5.36
C TYR A 255 -21.79 -5.94 4.26
N GLU A 256 -22.59 -6.88 3.82
CA GLU A 256 -23.70 -6.68 2.90
C GLU A 256 -25.02 -6.79 3.67
N PHE A 257 -25.89 -5.80 3.51
CA PHE A 257 -27.20 -5.75 4.17
C PHE A 257 -28.34 -5.71 3.14
N ASP A 258 -29.48 -6.36 3.48
CA ASP A 258 -30.70 -6.37 2.68
C ASP A 258 -31.58 -5.14 2.89
N ARG A 259 -31.13 -4.19 3.70
CA ARG A 259 -31.81 -2.93 4.01
C ARG A 259 -30.80 -1.88 4.44
N PRO A 260 -31.14 -0.59 4.32
CA PRO A 260 -30.27 0.48 4.78
C PRO A 260 -29.99 0.41 6.29
N VAL A 261 -28.72 0.54 6.65
CA VAL A 261 -28.21 0.61 8.03
C VAL A 261 -27.34 1.84 8.25
N PHE A 262 -26.74 2.37 7.17
CA PHE A 262 -25.86 3.53 7.23
C PHE A 262 -26.64 4.83 7.07
N PRO A 263 -26.33 5.92 7.83
CA PRO A 263 -27.06 7.18 7.74
C PRO A 263 -27.03 7.75 6.33
N ALA A 264 -28.19 8.22 5.85
CA ALA A 264 -28.33 8.69 4.46
C ALA A 264 -27.49 9.94 4.13
N GLU A 265 -27.20 10.74 5.15
CA GLU A 265 -26.51 12.03 5.02
C GLU A 265 -24.97 11.90 5.20
N GLU A 266 -24.48 10.70 5.59
CA GLU A 266 -23.08 10.49 5.93
C GLU A 266 -22.45 9.43 5.02
N ASP A 267 -21.30 9.73 4.41
CA ASP A 267 -20.52 8.75 3.62
C ASP A 267 -19.48 8.02 4.48
N VAL A 268 -19.04 8.64 5.57
CA VAL A 268 -18.04 8.12 6.50
C VAL A 268 -18.51 8.37 7.93
N LEU A 269 -18.54 7.32 8.74
CA LEU A 269 -18.61 7.44 10.18
C LEU A 269 -17.19 7.50 10.71
N GLY A 270 -16.89 8.59 11.38
CA GLY A 270 -15.55 8.93 11.84
C GLY A 270 -14.94 7.88 12.76
N TRP A 271 -13.69 8.10 13.02
CA TRP A 271 -12.88 7.33 13.92
C TRP A 271 -13.45 7.35 15.35
N ASP A 272 -13.71 6.20 15.90
CA ASP A 272 -13.91 6.01 17.32
C ASP A 272 -12.63 5.42 17.94
N GLU A 273 -12.00 6.18 18.84
CA GLU A 273 -10.76 5.76 19.52
C GLU A 273 -10.95 4.49 20.35
N ASP A 274 -12.14 4.26 20.90
CA ASP A 274 -12.44 3.14 21.77
C ASP A 274 -12.59 1.84 20.95
N THR A 275 -13.30 1.89 19.83
CA THR A 275 -13.51 0.72 18.96
C THR A 275 -12.40 0.56 17.94
N GLY A 276 -11.81 1.65 17.48
CA GLY A 276 -10.70 1.69 16.53
C GLY A 276 -11.07 1.31 15.11
N PHE A 277 -12.32 1.55 14.73
CA PHE A 277 -12.80 1.39 13.37
C PHE A 277 -13.13 2.73 12.71
N VAL A 278 -12.94 2.79 11.40
CA VAL A 278 -13.54 3.76 10.50
C VAL A 278 -14.53 3.02 9.63
N PHE A 279 -15.72 3.54 9.50
CA PHE A 279 -16.75 2.96 8.65
C PHE A 279 -17.05 3.87 7.46
N TRP A 280 -17.35 3.28 6.33
CA TRP A 280 -17.92 4.00 5.20
C TRP A 280 -18.91 3.14 4.44
N CYS A 281 -19.91 3.81 3.83
CA CYS A 281 -20.86 3.18 2.94
C CYS A 281 -20.29 3.12 1.52
N LEU A 282 -20.07 1.92 1.01
CA LEU A 282 -19.58 1.71 -0.35
C LEU A 282 -20.70 1.77 -1.37
N SER A 283 -21.88 1.25 -1.04
CA SER A 283 -23.09 1.27 -1.85
C SER A 283 -24.30 1.46 -0.94
N ARG A 284 -25.21 2.36 -1.33
CA ARG A 284 -26.49 2.63 -0.65
C ARG A 284 -27.68 1.98 -1.35
N GLU A 285 -27.43 1.38 -2.50
CA GLU A 285 -28.43 0.65 -3.25
C GLU A 285 -28.62 -0.75 -2.64
N ASP A 286 -29.64 -1.47 -3.06
CA ASP A 286 -29.88 -2.85 -2.63
C ASP A 286 -28.99 -3.81 -3.44
N PRO A 287 -28.01 -4.48 -2.82
CA PRO A 287 -27.72 -4.47 -1.37
C PRO A 287 -26.86 -3.25 -0.92
N GLU A 288 -27.06 -2.83 0.33
CA GLU A 288 -26.17 -1.86 0.95
C GLU A 288 -24.87 -2.54 1.39
N VAL A 289 -23.72 -1.89 1.12
CA VAL A 289 -22.41 -2.42 1.47
C VAL A 289 -21.66 -1.46 2.38
N VAL A 290 -21.37 -1.90 3.60
CA VAL A 290 -20.61 -1.15 4.60
C VAL A 290 -19.24 -1.77 4.80
N VAL A 291 -18.22 -0.93 4.80
CA VAL A 291 -16.83 -1.32 5.07
C VAL A 291 -16.43 -0.78 6.44
N ALA A 292 -15.86 -1.64 7.26
CA ALA A 292 -15.19 -1.31 8.51
C ALA A 292 -13.68 -1.51 8.33
N TRP A 293 -12.90 -0.46 8.51
CA TRP A 293 -11.44 -0.51 8.40
C TRP A 293 -10.80 -0.34 9.77
N ALA A 294 -9.80 -1.14 10.05
CA ALA A 294 -8.99 -1.04 11.26
C ALA A 294 -7.50 -1.15 10.91
N ALA A 295 -6.68 -0.37 11.62
CA ALA A 295 -5.22 -0.35 11.43
C ALA A 295 -4.46 -0.44 12.77
N GLY A 296 -3.15 -0.62 12.69
CA GLY A 296 -2.20 -0.56 13.80
C GLY A 296 -2.56 -1.48 14.95
N LYS A 297 -2.61 -0.94 16.17
CA LYS A 297 -2.91 -1.73 17.40
C LYS A 297 -4.25 -2.46 17.31
N ASN A 298 -5.26 -1.86 16.67
CA ASN A 298 -6.58 -2.47 16.54
C ASN A 298 -6.58 -3.58 15.50
N ALA A 299 -5.92 -3.39 14.36
CA ALA A 299 -5.74 -4.48 13.40
C ALA A 299 -5.04 -5.67 14.07
N ARG A 300 -3.95 -5.46 14.80
CA ARG A 300 -3.25 -6.55 15.54
C ARG A 300 -4.16 -7.25 16.55
N ARG A 301 -5.00 -6.49 17.28
CA ARG A 301 -5.98 -7.07 18.21
C ARG A 301 -6.99 -7.95 17.47
N LEU A 302 -7.51 -7.48 16.35
CA LEU A 302 -8.48 -8.21 15.53
C LEU A 302 -7.85 -9.43 14.86
N THR A 303 -6.63 -9.32 14.33
CA THR A 303 -5.87 -10.44 13.73
C THR A 303 -5.68 -11.61 14.72
N ALA A 304 -5.57 -11.33 16.01
CA ALA A 304 -5.48 -12.35 17.05
C ALA A 304 -6.82 -13.06 17.37
N MET A 305 -7.94 -12.58 16.84
CA MET A 305 -9.28 -13.17 17.04
C MET A 305 -9.63 -14.17 15.94
N THR A 306 -10.65 -14.99 16.17
CA THR A 306 -11.28 -15.76 15.09
C THR A 306 -11.95 -14.81 14.08
N VAL A 307 -12.14 -15.27 12.85
CA VAL A 307 -12.80 -14.47 11.81
C VAL A 307 -14.23 -14.08 12.22
N GLU A 308 -14.94 -14.98 12.86
CA GLU A 308 -16.29 -14.74 13.41
C GLU A 308 -16.28 -13.65 14.48
N ASP A 309 -15.32 -13.68 15.40
CA ASP A 309 -15.20 -12.69 16.47
C ASP A 309 -14.83 -11.30 15.91
N ARG A 310 -14.01 -11.26 14.83
CA ARG A 310 -13.71 -10.01 14.12
C ARG A 310 -14.97 -9.36 13.56
N PHE A 311 -15.80 -10.16 12.86
CA PHE A 311 -17.07 -9.65 12.33
C PHE A 311 -18.02 -9.20 13.44
N ALA A 312 -18.12 -9.97 14.52
CA ALA A 312 -18.95 -9.55 15.67
C ALA A 312 -18.44 -8.24 16.28
N ALA A 313 -17.14 -8.06 16.43
CA ALA A 313 -16.54 -6.83 16.93
C ALA A 313 -16.83 -5.62 16.03
N GLY A 314 -16.75 -5.79 14.70
CA GLY A 314 -17.09 -4.71 13.75
C GLY A 314 -18.57 -4.33 13.78
N LEU A 315 -19.47 -5.31 13.88
CA LEU A 315 -20.93 -5.04 14.01
C LEU A 315 -21.25 -4.36 15.33
N THR A 316 -20.61 -4.76 16.43
CA THR A 316 -20.78 -4.11 17.73
C THR A 316 -20.34 -2.65 17.66
N ALA A 317 -19.17 -2.40 17.09
CA ALA A 317 -18.66 -1.04 16.92
C ALA A 317 -19.55 -0.18 16.01
N LEU A 318 -20.12 -0.75 14.94
CA LEU A 318 -21.07 -0.03 14.08
C LEU A 318 -22.34 0.30 14.83
N ALA A 319 -22.85 -0.63 15.65
CA ALA A 319 -24.04 -0.40 16.49
C ALA A 319 -23.80 0.72 17.53
N GLU A 320 -22.62 0.74 18.14
CA GLU A 320 -22.21 1.78 19.09
C GLU A 320 -22.07 3.14 18.40
N ALA A 321 -21.42 3.19 17.22
CA ALA A 321 -21.25 4.42 16.46
C ALA A 321 -22.58 5.05 16.00
N LEU A 322 -23.59 4.22 15.72
CA LEU A 322 -24.92 4.67 15.28
C LEU A 322 -25.94 4.83 16.41
N ASP A 323 -25.63 4.38 17.63
CA ASP A 323 -26.56 4.23 18.73
C ASP A 323 -27.84 3.47 18.32
N GLU A 324 -27.68 2.43 17.47
CA GLU A 324 -28.77 1.64 16.90
C GLU A 324 -28.48 0.13 16.96
N THR A 325 -29.53 -0.66 16.82
CA THR A 325 -29.39 -2.11 16.65
C THR A 325 -29.19 -2.44 15.20
N ILE A 326 -28.02 -2.99 14.86
CA ILE A 326 -27.68 -3.38 13.50
C ILE A 326 -28.24 -4.79 13.20
N PRO A 327 -28.92 -4.99 12.06
CA PRO A 327 -29.37 -6.31 11.65
C PRO A 327 -28.17 -7.21 11.28
N GLU A 328 -28.40 -8.52 11.30
CA GLU A 328 -27.41 -9.46 10.77
C GLU A 328 -27.19 -9.18 9.27
N PRO A 329 -25.92 -9.09 8.82
CA PRO A 329 -25.61 -8.94 7.40
C PRO A 329 -25.96 -10.22 6.62
N VAL A 330 -26.41 -10.08 5.39
CA VAL A 330 -26.71 -11.22 4.50
C VAL A 330 -25.47 -11.90 3.96
N ALA A 331 -24.37 -11.14 3.84
CA ALA A 331 -23.04 -11.66 3.48
C ALA A 331 -21.93 -10.82 4.14
N ARG A 332 -20.76 -11.40 4.27
CA ARG A 332 -19.58 -10.72 4.84
C ARG A 332 -18.29 -11.28 4.27
N THR A 333 -17.30 -10.40 4.08
CA THR A 333 -15.95 -10.79 3.67
C THR A 333 -14.90 -9.94 4.40
N THR A 334 -13.65 -10.40 4.40
CA THR A 334 -12.54 -9.71 5.06
C THR A 334 -11.24 -9.95 4.35
N HIS A 335 -10.33 -9.00 4.43
CA HIS A 335 -8.94 -9.18 4.08
C HIS A 335 -8.04 -8.63 5.19
N ASP A 336 -7.13 -9.46 5.67
CA ASP A 336 -6.16 -9.14 6.72
C ASP A 336 -4.76 -9.09 6.09
N TRP A 337 -4.25 -7.89 5.87
CA TRP A 337 -2.97 -7.67 5.21
C TRP A 337 -1.77 -8.17 6.03
N ALA A 338 -1.90 -8.26 7.36
CA ALA A 338 -0.85 -8.79 8.21
C ALA A 338 -0.65 -10.31 8.03
N MET A 339 -1.75 -11.01 7.69
CA MET A 339 -1.76 -12.45 7.46
C MET A 339 -1.57 -12.84 5.99
N ASP A 340 -1.50 -11.87 5.11
CA ASP A 340 -1.29 -12.09 3.69
C ASP A 340 0.15 -12.49 3.39
N GLU A 341 0.36 -13.67 2.77
CA GLU A 341 1.69 -14.25 2.49
C GLU A 341 2.59 -13.32 1.67
N PHE A 342 2.01 -12.56 0.71
CA PHE A 342 2.76 -11.74 -0.24
C PHE A 342 2.75 -10.25 0.10
N SER A 343 2.29 -9.87 1.29
CA SER A 343 2.34 -8.51 1.81
C SER A 343 2.94 -8.45 3.21
N ALA A 344 2.54 -9.38 4.08
CA ALA A 344 3.02 -9.49 5.46
C ALA A 344 2.93 -8.15 6.23
N GLY A 345 1.86 -7.38 5.99
CA GLY A 345 1.60 -6.04 6.51
C GLY A 345 0.90 -5.16 5.48
N ALA A 346 0.41 -4.00 5.89
CA ALA A 346 -0.32 -3.09 5.01
C ALA A 346 0.60 -2.06 4.34
N TYR A 347 1.30 -1.25 5.10
CA TYR A 347 2.16 -0.19 4.55
C TYR A 347 3.30 0.19 5.49
N LEU A 348 4.20 1.03 4.96
CA LEU A 348 5.39 1.49 5.65
C LEU A 348 5.06 2.26 6.93
N PHE A 349 5.87 2.03 7.93
CA PHE A 349 5.93 2.77 9.17
C PHE A 349 7.39 3.18 9.44
N VAL A 350 7.63 4.46 9.74
CA VAL A 350 8.97 4.98 9.98
C VAL A 350 9.12 5.37 11.45
N PRO A 351 9.84 4.55 12.26
CA PRO A 351 10.11 4.85 13.66
C PRO A 351 11.06 6.04 13.87
N PRO A 352 11.12 6.62 15.08
CA PRO A 352 12.10 7.64 15.42
C PRO A 352 13.53 7.18 15.14
N GLY A 353 14.33 8.05 14.50
CA GLY A 353 15.71 7.75 14.10
C GLY A 353 15.85 6.96 12.80
N ALA A 354 14.75 6.63 12.13
CA ALA A 354 14.75 5.86 10.88
C ALA A 354 14.42 6.69 9.64
N HIS A 355 14.39 8.02 9.73
CA HIS A 355 13.93 8.90 8.62
C HIS A 355 14.77 8.78 7.34
N ASP A 356 16.07 8.45 7.43
CA ASP A 356 16.94 8.24 6.27
C ASP A 356 16.84 6.80 5.69
N ALA A 357 16.19 5.88 6.39
CA ALA A 357 16.16 4.48 6.00
C ALA A 357 15.44 4.21 4.65
N PRO A 358 14.35 4.91 4.29
CA PRO A 358 13.74 4.78 2.95
C PRO A 358 14.73 5.11 1.84
N ALA A 359 15.46 6.22 1.95
CA ALA A 359 16.46 6.63 0.96
C ALA A 359 17.67 5.66 0.90
N ALA A 360 18.10 5.14 2.06
CA ALA A 360 19.15 4.13 2.12
C ALA A 360 18.71 2.81 1.43
N LEU A 361 17.44 2.41 1.60
CA LEU A 361 16.89 1.25 0.91
C LEU A 361 16.78 1.46 -0.59
N ALA A 362 16.48 2.68 -1.04
CA ALA A 362 16.37 3.04 -2.45
C ALA A 362 17.73 3.06 -3.19
N ALA A 363 18.85 3.08 -2.46
CA ALA A 363 20.18 3.14 -3.07
C ALA A 363 20.45 1.91 -3.95
N PRO A 364 20.90 2.08 -5.22
CA PRO A 364 21.19 0.95 -6.09
C PRO A 364 22.30 0.05 -5.56
N VAL A 365 22.14 -1.27 -5.69
CA VAL A 365 23.18 -2.22 -5.30
C VAL A 365 23.99 -2.58 -6.55
N ARG A 366 25.20 -2.03 -6.66
CA ARG A 366 26.16 -2.29 -7.73
C ARG A 366 25.64 -2.12 -9.16
N GLY A 367 24.64 -1.24 -9.39
CA GLY A 367 24.01 -1.07 -10.69
C GLY A 367 23.26 -2.32 -11.20
N VAL A 368 22.90 -3.25 -10.31
CA VAL A 368 22.21 -4.51 -10.64
C VAL A 368 20.86 -4.65 -9.93
N LEU A 369 20.78 -4.31 -8.64
CA LEU A 369 19.52 -4.36 -7.88
C LEU A 369 19.05 -2.93 -7.60
N TYR A 370 17.77 -2.68 -7.83
CA TYR A 370 17.10 -1.40 -7.63
C TYR A 370 15.82 -1.62 -6.82
N PHE A 371 15.78 -1.05 -5.63
CA PHE A 371 14.60 -1.12 -4.78
C PHE A 371 13.70 0.07 -5.08
N MET A 372 12.43 -0.21 -5.33
CA MET A 372 11.39 0.79 -5.61
C MET A 372 10.11 0.39 -4.88
N GLY A 373 9.18 1.32 -4.78
CA GLY A 373 7.92 1.12 -4.09
C GLY A 373 7.81 1.97 -2.83
N GLU A 374 6.70 1.91 -2.20
CA GLU A 374 6.34 2.66 -1.01
C GLU A 374 7.46 2.65 0.07
N PRO A 375 8.16 1.52 0.37
CA PRO A 375 9.21 1.51 1.38
C PRO A 375 10.42 2.40 1.09
N THR A 376 10.58 2.87 -0.13
CA THR A 376 11.75 3.65 -0.58
C THR A 376 11.47 5.16 -0.67
N THR A 377 10.21 5.59 -0.63
CA THR A 377 9.84 7.01 -0.71
C THR A 377 9.54 7.64 0.63
N GLY A 378 9.16 6.84 1.61
CA GLY A 378 8.59 7.35 2.84
C GLY A 378 7.13 7.78 2.72
N GLU A 379 6.48 7.57 1.57
CA GLU A 379 5.06 7.86 1.36
C GLU A 379 4.28 6.54 1.30
N ASN A 380 3.38 6.34 2.26
CA ASN A 380 2.59 5.12 2.43
C ASN A 380 1.27 5.14 1.62
N THR A 381 1.32 5.64 0.39
CA THR A 381 0.18 5.80 -0.51
C THR A 381 0.36 5.08 -1.85
N VAL A 382 -0.75 4.92 -2.59
CA VAL A 382 -0.71 4.42 -3.99
C VAL A 382 0.11 5.36 -4.87
N GLU A 383 0.00 6.66 -4.63
CA GLU A 383 0.77 7.68 -5.33
C GLU A 383 2.27 7.55 -5.07
N GLY A 384 2.68 7.44 -3.80
CA GLY A 384 4.09 7.22 -3.45
C GLY A 384 4.66 5.98 -4.12
N ALA A 385 3.88 4.89 -4.17
CA ALA A 385 4.27 3.68 -4.90
C ALA A 385 4.42 3.92 -6.41
N TYR A 386 3.48 4.66 -7.02
CA TYR A 386 3.51 5.01 -8.45
C TYR A 386 4.73 5.84 -8.81
N VAL A 387 4.95 6.93 -8.09
CA VAL A 387 6.07 7.86 -8.30
C VAL A 387 7.40 7.15 -8.07
N SER A 388 7.52 6.34 -7.01
CA SER A 388 8.73 5.56 -6.75
C SER A 388 9.10 4.63 -7.91
N GLY A 389 8.10 3.98 -8.50
CA GLY A 389 8.33 3.11 -9.67
C GLY A 389 8.80 3.90 -10.88
N TYR A 390 8.22 5.07 -11.12
CA TYR A 390 8.56 5.92 -12.26
C TYR A 390 9.95 6.55 -12.09
N ASP A 391 10.14 7.33 -11.03
CA ASP A 391 11.39 8.08 -10.80
C ASP A 391 12.59 7.17 -10.49
N GLY A 392 12.34 6.04 -9.80
CA GLY A 392 13.40 5.08 -9.49
C GLY A 392 14.07 4.49 -10.72
N THR A 393 13.39 4.46 -11.88
CA THR A 393 13.99 3.99 -13.14
C THR A 393 15.05 4.93 -13.69
N ASP A 394 15.07 6.22 -13.33
CA ASP A 394 16.09 7.17 -13.76
C ASP A 394 17.49 6.72 -13.29
N LEU A 395 17.58 6.19 -12.06
CA LEU A 395 18.84 5.65 -11.55
C LEU A 395 19.30 4.44 -12.36
N LEU A 396 18.36 3.55 -12.72
CA LEU A 396 18.65 2.37 -13.53
C LEU A 396 19.09 2.78 -14.95
N MET A 397 18.40 3.73 -15.57
CA MET A 397 18.74 4.21 -16.91
C MET A 397 20.07 4.96 -16.95
N ALA A 398 20.45 5.65 -15.88
CA ALA A 398 21.75 6.31 -15.77
C ALA A 398 22.93 5.32 -15.69
N ASP A 399 22.67 4.07 -15.29
CA ASP A 399 23.66 2.98 -15.18
C ASP A 399 23.72 2.09 -16.44
N LEU A 400 22.95 2.42 -17.50
CA LEU A 400 22.99 1.72 -18.79
C LEU A 400 24.13 2.22 -19.68
#